data_bed1e80ebf6800a516b23cc05e486687
#
_entry.id   bed1e80ebf6800a516b23cc05e486687
#
_cell.length_a   1.000
_cell.length_b   1.000
_cell.length_c   1.000
_cell.angle_alpha   90.00
_cell.angle_beta   90.00
_cell.angle_gamma   90.00
#
_symmetry.space_group_name_H-M   'P 1'
#
loop_
_entity.id
_entity.type
_entity.pdbx_description
1 polymer ?
#
loop_
_entity_poly.entity_id
_entity_poly.type
_entity_poly.pdbx_seq_one_letter_code
_entity_poly.pdbx_strand_id
1 'polypeptide(L)'
;EVGGDSISAVVKSYPHLLRLYEKHAALYQRFPRSDAVMNRRLGKRSHPTDPARAAAHFRKSFRLSHNPYDLSYYLANCLRARRQQKGQTP
;
A
#
# COMPACT_ATOMS: atom_id res chain seq x y z
N GLU A 1 2.91 -28.32 -3.32
CA GLU A 1 3.07 -27.75 -2.00
C GLU A 1 2.04 -26.68 -1.69
N VAL A 2 0.90 -27.15 -1.39
CA VAL A 2 -0.23 -26.23 -1.11
C VAL A 2 0.02 -25.45 0.18
N GLY A 3 0.55 -26.11 1.20
CA GLY A 3 0.80 -25.46 2.48
C GLY A 3 1.79 -24.29 2.39
N GLY A 4 2.86 -24.46 1.60
CA GLY A 4 3.83 -23.41 1.41
C GLY A 4 3.25 -22.19 0.72
N ASP A 5 2.44 -22.41 -0.31
CA ASP A 5 1.79 -21.34 -1.04
C ASP A 5 0.80 -20.59 -0.15
N SER A 6 0.04 -21.30 0.67
CA SER A 6 -0.93 -20.70 1.58
C SER A 6 -0.23 -19.82 2.60
N ILE A 7 0.87 -20.27 3.17
CA ILE A 7 1.64 -19.51 4.14
C ILE A 7 2.20 -18.23 3.49
N SER A 8 2.74 -18.35 2.27
CA SER A 8 3.26 -17.19 1.55
C SER A 8 2.17 -16.16 1.29
N ALA A 9 0.98 -16.62 0.89
CA ALA A 9 -0.13 -15.72 0.63
C ALA A 9 -0.55 -14.97 1.89
N VAL A 10 -0.61 -15.64 3.03
CA VAL A 10 -0.97 -15.02 4.30
C VAL A 10 0.08 -13.98 4.72
N VAL A 11 1.35 -14.35 4.64
CA VAL A 11 2.45 -13.45 5.03
C VAL A 11 2.47 -12.20 4.15
N LYS A 12 2.11 -12.34 2.86
CA LYS A 12 2.10 -11.23 1.92
C LYS A 12 0.80 -10.44 1.92
N SER A 13 -0.19 -10.84 2.71
CA SER A 13 -1.48 -10.14 2.73
C SER A 13 -1.34 -8.74 3.34
N TYR A 14 -2.25 -7.85 2.92
CA TYR A 14 -2.23 -6.47 3.39
C TYR A 14 -2.33 -6.38 4.93
N PRO A 15 -3.27 -7.06 5.60
CA PRO A 15 -3.37 -6.95 7.06
C PRO A 15 -2.09 -7.38 7.78
N HIS A 16 -1.43 -8.41 7.27
CA HIS A 16 -0.20 -8.90 7.87
C HIS A 16 0.93 -7.87 7.72
N LEU A 17 1.09 -7.31 6.52
CA LEU A 17 2.10 -6.30 6.27
C LEU A 17 1.84 -5.04 7.09
N LEU A 18 0.57 -4.65 7.23
CA LEU A 18 0.20 -3.49 8.02
C LEU A 18 0.58 -3.70 9.48
N ARG A 19 0.34 -4.88 10.03
CA ARG A 19 0.73 -5.19 11.40
C ARG A 19 2.24 -5.08 11.60
N LEU A 20 3.01 -5.62 10.66
CA LEU A 20 4.47 -5.51 10.71
C LEU A 20 4.91 -4.06 10.68
N TYR A 21 4.32 -3.28 9.81
CA TYR A 21 4.64 -1.86 9.68
C TYR A 21 4.35 -1.11 10.98
N GLU A 22 3.18 -1.34 11.56
CA GLU A 22 2.79 -0.69 12.80
C GLU A 22 3.64 -1.12 13.97
N LYS A 23 3.99 -2.40 14.03
CA LYS A 23 4.83 -2.94 15.10
C LYS A 23 6.21 -2.29 15.09
N HIS A 24 6.74 -1.98 13.93
CA HIS A 24 8.08 -1.40 13.78
C HIS A 24 8.03 0.07 13.33
N ALA A 25 6.96 0.78 13.66
CA ALA A 25 6.75 2.15 13.20
C ALA A 25 7.92 3.08 13.56
N ALA A 26 8.44 2.98 14.79
CA ALA A 26 9.55 3.82 15.22
C ALA A 26 10.80 3.56 14.38
N LEU A 27 11.05 2.30 14.02
CA LEU A 27 12.18 1.93 13.19
C LEU A 27 12.04 2.51 11.78
N TYR A 28 10.85 2.40 11.18
CA TYR A 28 10.60 2.94 9.85
C TYR A 28 10.74 4.45 9.81
N GLN A 29 10.34 5.15 10.88
CA GLN A 29 10.53 6.60 10.95
C GLN A 29 11.99 7.01 10.89
N ARG A 30 12.89 6.16 11.40
CA ARG A 30 14.33 6.43 11.38
C ARG A 30 14.98 6.12 10.03
N PHE A 31 14.31 5.32 9.20
CA PHE A 31 14.86 4.90 7.91
C PHE A 31 13.87 5.20 6.79
N PRO A 32 13.88 6.44 6.27
CA PRO A 32 12.88 6.86 5.26
C PRO A 32 12.80 5.97 4.02
N ARG A 33 13.94 5.43 3.58
CA ARG A 33 13.96 4.54 2.41
C ARG A 33 13.17 3.26 2.67
N SER A 34 13.37 2.68 3.84
CA SER A 34 12.63 1.48 4.24
C SER A 34 11.14 1.78 4.41
N ASP A 35 10.82 2.94 4.98
CA ASP A 35 9.44 3.39 5.13
C ASP A 35 8.78 3.52 3.77
N ALA A 36 9.45 4.14 2.79
CA ALA A 36 8.92 4.28 1.44
C ALA A 36 8.66 2.92 0.79
N VAL A 37 9.60 1.99 0.90
CA VAL A 37 9.45 0.64 0.33
C VAL A 37 8.27 -0.08 0.96
N MET A 38 8.13 0.01 2.28
CA MET A 38 7.01 -0.66 2.97
C MET A 38 5.67 -0.06 2.57
N ASN A 39 5.58 1.26 2.46
CA ASN A 39 4.35 1.92 2.03
C ASN A 39 3.99 1.55 0.58
N ARG A 40 5.00 1.42 -0.29
CA ARG A 40 4.77 0.94 -1.65
C ARG A 40 4.20 -0.47 -1.66
N ARG A 41 4.73 -1.36 -0.82
CA ARG A 41 4.20 -2.72 -0.69
C ARG A 41 2.77 -2.71 -0.17
N LEU A 42 2.50 -1.91 0.86
CA LEU A 42 1.15 -1.78 1.40
C LEU A 42 0.18 -1.26 0.35
N GLY A 43 0.62 -0.27 -0.43
CA GLY A 43 -0.20 0.26 -1.52
C GLY A 43 -0.53 -0.81 -2.56
N LYS A 44 0.44 -1.59 -2.97
CA LYS A 44 0.21 -2.66 -3.94
C LYS A 44 -0.73 -3.74 -3.42
N ARG A 45 -0.66 -4.05 -2.12
CA ARG A 45 -1.54 -5.05 -1.53
C ARG A 45 -2.98 -4.55 -1.38
N SER A 46 -3.18 -3.27 -1.14
CA SER A 46 -4.52 -2.70 -1.01
C SER A 46 -5.11 -2.22 -2.34
N HIS A 47 -4.29 -2.05 -3.37
CA HIS A 47 -4.69 -1.54 -4.68
C HIS A 47 -5.91 -2.24 -5.29
N PRO A 48 -6.01 -3.59 -5.29
CA PRO A 48 -7.15 -4.23 -5.94
C PRO A 48 -8.48 -4.03 -5.22
N THR A 49 -8.47 -3.86 -3.90
CA THR A 49 -9.70 -3.86 -3.11
C THR A 49 -10.05 -2.51 -2.51
N ASP A 50 -9.05 -1.68 -2.24
CA ASP A 50 -9.27 -0.38 -1.58
C ASP A 50 -8.36 0.68 -2.20
N PRO A 51 -8.76 1.25 -3.34
CA PRO A 51 -7.90 2.23 -4.02
C PRO A 51 -7.65 3.51 -3.21
N ALA A 52 -8.59 3.92 -2.36
CA ALA A 52 -8.37 5.10 -1.52
C ALA A 52 -7.23 4.87 -0.52
N ARG A 53 -7.20 3.69 0.09
CA ARG A 53 -6.14 3.31 1.01
C ARG A 53 -4.81 3.14 0.28
N ALA A 54 -4.84 2.53 -0.90
CA ALA A 54 -3.66 2.38 -1.73
C ALA A 54 -3.07 3.75 -2.10
N ALA A 55 -3.92 4.70 -2.46
CA ALA A 55 -3.48 6.06 -2.79
C ALA A 55 -2.75 6.69 -1.60
N ALA A 56 -3.27 6.51 -0.39
CA ALA A 56 -2.62 7.06 0.81
C ALA A 56 -1.22 6.49 1.00
N HIS A 57 -1.06 5.18 0.80
CA HIS A 57 0.25 4.54 0.93
C HIS A 57 1.23 5.01 -0.15
N PHE A 58 0.77 5.10 -1.40
CA PHE A 58 1.63 5.56 -2.48
C PHE A 58 2.00 7.03 -2.33
N ARG A 59 1.08 7.85 -1.81
CA ARG A 59 1.38 9.24 -1.51
C ARG A 59 2.52 9.35 -0.51
N LYS A 60 2.45 8.58 0.57
CA LYS A 60 3.49 8.57 1.59
C LYS A 60 4.81 8.08 1.02
N SER A 61 4.79 7.00 0.25
CA SER A 61 5.98 6.47 -0.40
C SER A 61 6.62 7.52 -1.31
N PHE A 62 5.81 8.22 -2.11
CA PHE A 62 6.32 9.27 -2.99
C PHE A 62 6.97 10.42 -2.21
N ARG A 63 6.33 10.85 -1.11
CA ARG A 63 6.87 11.93 -0.29
C ARG A 63 8.24 11.58 0.29
N LEU A 64 8.46 10.31 0.56
CA LEU A 64 9.72 9.85 1.15
C LEU A 64 10.79 9.56 0.11
N SER A 65 10.41 9.05 -1.05
CA SER A 65 11.36 8.57 -2.06
C SER A 65 11.45 9.46 -3.29
N HIS A 66 10.42 10.27 -3.57
CA HIS A 66 10.28 11.08 -4.79
C HIS A 66 10.34 10.24 -6.06
N ASN A 67 9.93 8.97 -5.98
CA ASN A 67 9.96 8.05 -7.12
C ASN A 67 8.73 8.28 -7.99
N PRO A 68 8.88 8.61 -9.29
CA PRO A 68 7.73 8.83 -10.17
C PRO A 68 6.81 7.61 -10.30
N TYR A 69 7.34 6.42 -10.08
CA TYR A 69 6.54 5.19 -10.06
C TYR A 69 5.42 5.29 -9.00
N ASP A 70 5.78 5.77 -7.79
CA ASP A 70 4.80 5.92 -6.71
C ASP A 70 3.77 6.98 -7.04
N LEU A 71 4.19 8.06 -7.70
CA LEU A 71 3.28 9.12 -8.11
C LEU A 71 2.25 8.60 -9.11
N SER A 72 2.68 7.80 -10.09
CA SER A 72 1.79 7.18 -11.06
C SER A 72 0.72 6.34 -10.39
N TYR A 73 1.13 5.48 -9.45
CA TYR A 73 0.19 4.65 -8.71
C TYR A 73 -0.76 5.47 -7.84
N TYR A 74 -0.24 6.52 -7.23
CA TYR A 74 -1.06 7.41 -6.42
C TYR A 74 -2.19 8.02 -7.27
N LEU A 75 -1.85 8.58 -8.40
CA LEU A 75 -2.83 9.22 -9.28
C LEU A 75 -3.85 8.21 -9.82
N ALA A 76 -3.37 7.04 -10.25
CA ALA A 76 -4.26 5.98 -10.75
C ALA A 76 -5.25 5.55 -9.67
N ASN A 77 -4.81 5.38 -8.44
CA ASN A 77 -5.68 4.96 -7.36
C ASN A 77 -6.64 6.06 -6.93
N CYS A 78 -6.23 7.32 -7.01
CA CYS A 78 -7.15 8.44 -6.77
C CYS A 78 -8.30 8.43 -7.76
N LEU A 79 -8.01 8.19 -9.04
CA LEU A 79 -9.06 8.10 -10.07
C LEU A 79 -9.98 6.90 -9.83
N ARG A 80 -9.42 5.76 -9.47
CA ARG A 80 -10.23 4.57 -9.17
C ARG A 80 -11.12 4.79 -7.96
N ALA A 81 -10.61 5.44 -6.92
CA ALA A 81 -11.40 5.76 -5.73
C ALA A 81 -12.57 6.67 -6.07
N ARG A 82 -12.33 7.67 -6.92
CA ARG A 82 -13.40 8.54 -7.38
C ARG A 82 -14.47 7.80 -8.15
N ARG A 83 -14.07 6.89 -9.04
CA ARG A 83 -15.01 6.07 -9.80
C ARG A 83 -15.86 5.19 -8.90
N GLN A 84 -15.26 4.62 -7.87
CA GLN A 84 -16.00 3.80 -6.91
C GLN A 84 -17.03 4.63 -6.14
N GLN A 85 -16.68 5.84 -5.72
CA GLN A 85 -17.60 6.72 -5.05
C GLN A 85 -18.78 7.08 -5.94
N LYS A 86 -18.53 7.41 -7.20
CA LYS A 86 -19.60 7.71 -8.15
C LYS A 86 -20.51 6.52 -8.37
N GLY A 87 -19.93 5.32 -8.45
CA GLY A 87 -20.70 4.10 -8.64
C GLY A 87 -21.58 3.78 -7.44
N GLN A 88 -21.20 4.23 -6.25
CA GLN A 88 -21.96 3.98 -5.02
C GLN A 88 -23.02 5.03 -4.76
N THR A 89 -22.94 6.18 -5.40
CA THR A 89 -23.91 7.25 -5.23
C THR A 89 -25.15 6.95 -6.08
N PRO A 90 -26.33 6.82 -5.48
CA PRO A 90 -27.56 6.54 -6.21
C PRO A 90 -27.92 7.68 -7.18
#